data_6968da99aa2e9b1776d495708351b7ef
#
_entry.id   6968da99aa2e9b1776d495708351b7ef
#
_cell.length_a   1.000
_cell.length_b   1.000
_cell.length_c   1.000
_cell.angle_alpha   90.00
_cell.angle_beta   90.00
_cell.angle_gamma   90.00
#
_symmetry.space_group_name_H-M   'P 1'
#
loop_
_entity.id
_entity.type
_entity.pdbx_description
1 polymer ?
#
loop_
_entity_poly.entity_id
_entity_poly.type
_entity_poly.pdbx_seq_one_letter_code
_entity_poly.pdbx_strand_id
1 'polypeptide(L)'
;IDLAIASAEDRLNWMRQAQSDYEIALPLHELQGFARAEGYYRGCPKQIRIEQLKHLARLTEQLYPVMRICLFDARKIYSSPITIFGPLRAVIYLGQKYMVFRVPDRIQALSQHFDGLIRAAEIGTRDLPAIIDALLQELDATAD
;
A
#
# COMPACT_ATOMS: atom_id res chain seq x y z
N ILE A 1 5.13 1.40 -8.56
CA ILE A 1 5.49 1.07 -7.17
C ILE A 1 6.74 1.82 -6.72
N ASP A 2 7.78 1.93 -7.57
CA ASP A 2 8.99 2.67 -7.20
C ASP A 2 8.68 4.12 -6.83
N LEU A 3 7.86 4.80 -7.63
CA LEU A 3 7.41 6.15 -7.34
C LEU A 3 6.54 6.19 -6.08
N ALA A 4 5.69 5.19 -5.90
CA ALA A 4 4.83 5.11 -4.72
C ALA A 4 5.65 4.90 -3.45
N ILE A 5 6.69 4.06 -3.49
CA ILE A 5 7.57 3.81 -2.35
C ILE A 5 8.42 5.04 -2.05
N ALA A 6 9.01 5.69 -3.06
CA ALA A 6 9.80 6.91 -2.86
C ALA A 6 8.93 8.03 -2.27
N SER A 7 7.72 8.22 -2.79
CA SER A 7 6.78 9.18 -2.22
C SER A 7 6.37 8.81 -0.80
N ALA A 8 6.22 7.50 -0.52
CA ALA A 8 5.90 7.03 0.82
C ALA A 8 7.03 7.32 1.80
N GLU A 9 8.30 7.14 1.39
CA GLU A 9 9.45 7.48 2.24
C GLU A 9 9.48 8.95 2.62
N ASP A 10 9.27 9.85 1.67
CA ASP A 10 9.20 11.29 1.93
C ASP A 10 8.07 11.61 2.91
N ARG A 11 6.91 10.99 2.72
CA ARG A 11 5.75 11.17 3.59
C ARG A 11 6.00 10.59 4.98
N LEU A 12 6.68 9.45 5.06
CA LEU A 12 7.02 8.83 6.34
C LEU A 12 7.99 9.68 7.14
N ASN A 13 8.96 10.31 6.49
CA ASN A 13 9.85 11.26 7.14
C ASN A 13 9.06 12.43 7.72
N TRP A 14 8.12 12.96 6.94
CA TRP A 14 7.23 14.01 7.41
C TRP A 14 6.37 13.54 8.59
N MET A 15 5.81 12.34 8.50
CA MET A 15 4.98 11.75 9.56
C MET A 15 5.75 11.54 10.87
N ARG A 16 6.99 11.07 10.77
CA ARG A 16 7.86 10.93 11.95
C ARG A 16 8.05 12.26 12.65
N GLN A 17 8.18 13.33 11.89
CA GLN A 17 8.31 14.69 12.42
C GLN A 17 6.98 15.21 12.96
N ALA A 18 5.86 14.90 12.30
CA ALA A 18 4.54 15.41 12.65
C ALA A 18 3.77 14.49 13.61
N GLN A 19 4.27 13.28 13.90
CA GLN A 19 3.62 12.26 14.73
C GLN A 19 2.21 11.93 14.24
N SER A 20 2.01 11.85 12.93
CA SER A 20 0.72 11.55 12.30
C SER A 20 0.55 10.07 12.02
N ASP A 21 -0.69 9.57 12.10
CA ASP A 21 -1.03 8.23 11.64
C ASP A 21 -1.18 8.19 10.13
N TYR A 22 -0.84 7.04 9.54
CA TYR A 22 -0.82 6.83 8.10
C TYR A 22 -1.43 5.47 7.79
N GLU A 23 -2.57 5.46 7.11
CA GLU A 23 -3.27 4.22 6.76
C GLU A 23 -3.43 4.11 5.25
N ILE A 24 -3.11 2.92 4.72
CA ILE A 24 -3.18 2.60 3.29
C ILE A 24 -4.07 1.37 3.10
N ALA A 25 -5.01 1.45 2.17
CA ALA A 25 -5.74 0.30 1.67
C ALA A 25 -5.33 0.06 0.22
N LEU A 26 -4.85 -1.13 -0.08
CA LEU A 26 -4.31 -1.50 -1.39
C LEU A 26 -4.94 -2.81 -1.86
N PRO A 27 -5.32 -2.93 -3.14
CA PRO A 27 -5.77 -4.22 -3.65
C PRO A 27 -4.67 -5.28 -3.58
N LEU A 28 -5.02 -6.47 -3.09
CA LEU A 28 -4.05 -7.59 -3.02
C LEU A 28 -3.43 -7.88 -4.39
N HIS A 29 -4.22 -7.83 -5.46
CA HIS A 29 -3.72 -8.14 -6.81
C HIS A 29 -2.66 -7.15 -7.29
N GLU A 30 -2.62 -5.92 -6.77
CA GLU A 30 -1.56 -4.96 -7.10
C GLU A 30 -0.21 -5.43 -6.58
N LEU A 31 -0.17 -5.91 -5.35
CA LEU A 31 1.07 -6.45 -4.77
C LEU A 31 1.51 -7.72 -5.49
N GLN A 32 0.57 -8.63 -5.75
CA GLN A 32 0.84 -9.87 -6.49
C GLN A 32 1.32 -9.59 -7.91
N GLY A 33 0.67 -8.65 -8.61
CA GLY A 33 1.05 -8.26 -9.96
C GLY A 33 2.45 -7.67 -10.02
N PHE A 34 2.82 -6.86 -9.04
CA PHE A 34 4.17 -6.36 -8.94
C PHE A 34 5.19 -7.50 -8.74
N ALA A 35 4.93 -8.37 -7.77
CA ALA A 35 5.84 -9.48 -7.47
C ALA A 35 6.06 -10.39 -8.67
N ARG A 36 5.01 -10.62 -9.46
CA ARG A 36 5.02 -11.54 -10.61
C ARG A 36 5.34 -10.85 -11.93
N ALA A 37 5.59 -9.55 -11.94
CA ALA A 37 5.80 -8.74 -13.13
C ALA A 37 4.66 -8.86 -14.13
N GLU A 38 3.44 -8.78 -13.64
CA GLU A 38 2.24 -8.85 -14.46
C GLU A 38 1.65 -7.47 -14.73
N GLY A 39 0.86 -7.35 -15.78
CA GLY A 39 0.15 -6.13 -16.13
C GLY A 39 1.08 -4.93 -16.30
N TYR A 40 0.85 -3.88 -15.54
CA TYR A 40 1.64 -2.66 -15.58
C TYR A 40 3.12 -2.90 -15.27
N TYR A 41 3.42 -3.92 -14.47
CA TYR A 41 4.80 -4.20 -14.01
C TYR A 41 5.56 -5.15 -14.92
N ARG A 42 5.00 -5.47 -16.08
CA ARG A 42 5.66 -6.34 -17.07
C ARG A 42 6.99 -5.73 -17.46
N GLY A 43 8.04 -6.55 -17.43
CA GLY A 43 9.39 -6.11 -17.75
C GLY A 43 10.19 -5.56 -16.57
N CYS A 44 9.60 -5.44 -15.39
CA CYS A 44 10.34 -5.02 -14.21
C CYS A 44 11.35 -6.12 -13.80
N PRO A 45 12.66 -5.80 -13.69
CA PRO A 45 13.67 -6.79 -13.38
C PRO A 45 13.40 -7.50 -12.04
N LYS A 46 13.69 -8.79 -11.99
CA LYS A 46 13.47 -9.63 -10.81
C LYS A 46 14.19 -9.09 -9.58
N GLN A 47 15.43 -8.66 -9.73
CA GLN A 47 16.21 -8.17 -8.60
C GLN A 47 15.60 -6.90 -7.99
N ILE A 48 15.07 -6.02 -8.81
CA ILE A 48 14.39 -4.81 -8.36
C ILE A 48 13.12 -5.17 -7.58
N ARG A 49 12.36 -6.13 -8.09
CA ARG A 49 11.14 -6.58 -7.41
C ARG A 49 11.45 -7.18 -6.04
N ILE A 50 12.50 -7.99 -5.95
CA ILE A 50 12.94 -8.57 -4.68
C ILE A 50 13.35 -7.48 -3.69
N GLU A 51 14.16 -6.52 -4.12
CA GLU A 51 14.61 -5.42 -3.27
C GLU A 51 13.47 -4.57 -2.76
N GLN A 52 12.51 -4.24 -3.62
CA GLN A 52 11.36 -3.43 -3.26
C GLN A 52 10.43 -4.16 -2.29
N LEU A 53 10.20 -5.44 -2.49
CA LEU A 53 9.39 -6.25 -1.58
C LEU A 53 10.03 -6.34 -0.19
N LYS A 54 11.34 -6.57 -0.12
CA LYS A 54 12.07 -6.58 1.14
C LYS A 54 12.01 -5.22 1.85
N HIS A 55 12.13 -4.15 1.08
CA HIS A 55 12.05 -2.79 1.61
C HIS A 55 10.67 -2.51 2.19
N LEU A 56 9.61 -2.89 1.48
CA LEU A 56 8.24 -2.73 1.96
C LEU A 56 8.02 -3.49 3.27
N ALA A 57 8.50 -4.73 3.35
CA ALA A 57 8.40 -5.52 4.57
C ALA A 57 9.09 -4.84 5.75
N ARG A 58 10.31 -4.34 5.53
CA ARG A 58 11.05 -3.61 6.58
C ARG A 58 10.33 -2.36 7.05
N LEU A 59 9.83 -1.55 6.12
CA LEU A 59 9.10 -0.33 6.45
C LEU A 59 7.84 -0.64 7.27
N THR A 60 7.11 -1.67 6.86
CA THR A 60 5.89 -2.06 7.56
C THR A 60 6.17 -2.46 9.00
N GLU A 61 7.25 -3.22 9.23
CA GLU A 61 7.63 -3.64 10.58
C GLU A 61 8.14 -2.46 11.43
N GLN A 62 8.99 -1.62 10.86
CA GLN A 62 9.62 -0.52 11.58
C GLN A 62 8.63 0.57 11.97
N LEU A 63 7.60 0.78 11.15
CA LEU A 63 6.70 1.92 11.31
C LEU A 63 5.34 1.56 11.90
N TYR A 64 5.10 0.28 12.20
CA TYR A 64 3.89 -0.14 12.90
C TYR A 64 3.93 0.38 14.33
N PRO A 65 2.85 0.92 14.90
CA PRO A 65 1.51 1.07 14.30
C PRO A 65 1.24 2.43 13.63
N VAL A 66 2.26 3.28 13.45
CA VAL A 66 2.08 4.60 12.83
C VAL A 66 1.70 4.46 11.35
N MET A 67 2.32 3.51 10.66
CA MET A 67 1.93 3.15 9.30
C MET A 67 1.24 1.79 9.31
N ARG A 68 0.04 1.72 8.74
CA ARG A 68 -0.73 0.50 8.62
C ARG A 68 -1.16 0.31 7.17
N ILE A 69 -0.94 -0.89 6.65
CA ILE A 69 -1.30 -1.26 5.29
C ILE A 69 -2.23 -2.47 5.35
N CYS A 70 -3.39 -2.37 4.72
CA CYS A 70 -4.34 -3.46 4.59
C CYS A 70 -4.52 -3.82 3.12
N LEU A 71 -4.63 -5.11 2.84
CA LEU A 71 -4.84 -5.60 1.49
C LEU A 71 -6.27 -6.12 1.35
N PHE A 72 -7.01 -5.61 0.37
CA PHE A 72 -8.38 -6.02 0.11
C PHE A 72 -8.50 -6.74 -1.23
N ASP A 73 -9.54 -7.58 -1.35
CA ASP A 73 -9.84 -8.27 -2.59
C ASP A 73 -10.76 -7.39 -3.46
N ALA A 74 -10.21 -6.86 -4.55
CA ALA A 74 -10.94 -5.97 -5.45
C ALA A 74 -12.11 -6.66 -6.17
N ARG A 75 -12.17 -7.99 -6.15
CA ARG A 75 -13.33 -8.73 -6.68
C ARG A 75 -14.54 -8.66 -5.74
N LYS A 76 -14.29 -8.48 -4.46
CA LYS A 76 -15.34 -8.39 -3.43
C LYS A 76 -15.76 -6.95 -3.17
N ILE A 77 -14.79 -6.04 -3.15
CA ILE A 77 -15.05 -4.62 -2.94
C ILE A 77 -14.11 -3.82 -3.84
N TYR A 78 -14.69 -3.05 -4.75
CA TYR A 78 -13.91 -2.25 -5.68
C TYR A 78 -13.56 -0.89 -5.09
N SER A 79 -12.30 -0.52 -5.20
CA SER A 79 -11.83 0.81 -4.87
C SER A 79 -10.48 1.08 -5.54
N SER A 80 -10.22 2.33 -5.88
CA SER A 80 -8.88 2.80 -6.19
C SER A 80 -8.04 2.76 -4.90
N PRO A 81 -6.71 2.64 -4.99
CA PRO A 81 -5.86 2.79 -3.81
C PRO A 81 -6.12 4.11 -3.12
N ILE A 82 -6.22 4.08 -1.80
CA ILE A 82 -6.57 5.25 -0.99
C ILE A 82 -5.69 5.30 0.25
N THR A 83 -5.28 6.50 0.61
CA THR A 83 -4.51 6.78 1.82
C THR A 83 -5.21 7.84 2.65
N ILE A 84 -5.34 7.58 3.94
CA ILE A 84 -5.92 8.53 4.91
C ILE A 84 -4.80 9.03 5.83
N PHE A 85 -4.69 10.35 5.94
CA PHE A 85 -3.72 11.03 6.79
C PHE A 85 -4.43 11.64 8.00
N GLY A 86 -4.88 10.80 8.92
CA GLY A 86 -5.65 11.25 10.09
C GLY A 86 -6.85 12.08 9.66
N PRO A 87 -7.23 13.14 10.40
CA PRO A 87 -8.39 13.97 10.03
C PRO A 87 -8.09 15.07 9.02
N LEU A 88 -6.83 15.20 8.56
CA LEU A 88 -6.37 16.37 7.81
C LEU A 88 -6.46 16.21 6.30
N ARG A 89 -6.26 15.01 5.79
CA ARG A 89 -6.19 14.77 4.34
C ARG A 89 -6.61 13.35 3.98
N ALA A 90 -7.13 13.21 2.78
CA ALA A 90 -7.34 11.91 2.13
C ALA A 90 -6.82 12.00 0.70
N VAL A 91 -6.22 10.92 0.21
CA VAL A 91 -5.65 10.88 -1.13
C VAL A 91 -6.19 9.66 -1.87
N ILE A 92 -6.67 9.88 -3.09
CA ILE A 92 -7.06 8.81 -4.01
C ILE A 92 -6.06 8.79 -5.15
N TYR A 93 -5.53 7.61 -5.46
CA TYR A 93 -4.56 7.42 -6.54
C TYR A 93 -5.27 7.02 -7.83
N LEU A 94 -4.93 7.72 -8.92
CA LEU A 94 -5.49 7.52 -10.26
C LEU A 94 -4.37 7.15 -11.23
N GLY A 95 -3.63 6.12 -10.91
CA GLY A 95 -2.45 5.75 -11.67
C GLY A 95 -1.27 6.66 -11.33
N GLN A 96 -0.75 7.41 -12.31
CA GLN A 96 0.38 8.33 -12.09
C GLN A 96 -0.02 9.64 -11.42
N LYS A 97 -1.32 9.90 -11.33
CA LYS A 97 -1.86 11.11 -10.71
C LYS A 97 -2.61 10.74 -9.45
N TYR A 98 -2.85 11.73 -8.60
CA TYR A 98 -3.63 11.55 -7.40
C TYR A 98 -4.47 12.79 -7.11
N MET A 99 -5.55 12.58 -6.36
CA MET A 99 -6.44 13.64 -5.89
C MET A 99 -6.31 13.78 -4.39
N VAL A 100 -6.12 15.01 -3.92
CA VAL A 100 -6.00 15.30 -2.49
C VAL A 100 -7.27 16.01 -2.02
N PHE A 101 -7.85 15.51 -0.94
CA PHE A 101 -9.04 16.09 -0.32
C PHE A 101 -8.67 16.67 1.03
N ARG A 102 -9.05 17.94 1.26
CA ARG A 102 -8.80 18.68 2.51
C ARG A 102 -10.06 19.16 3.19
N VAL A 103 -11.20 19.09 2.49
CA VAL A 103 -12.50 19.51 3.03
C VAL A 103 -12.98 18.45 4.03
N PRO A 104 -13.33 18.82 5.28
CA PRO A 104 -13.69 17.85 6.32
C PRO A 104 -14.80 16.87 5.94
N ASP A 105 -15.86 17.35 5.28
CA ASP A 105 -16.97 16.49 4.89
C ASP A 105 -16.54 15.39 3.91
N ARG A 106 -15.64 15.74 2.97
CA ARG A 106 -15.14 14.80 1.98
C ARG A 106 -14.16 13.82 2.59
N ILE A 107 -13.31 14.29 3.52
CA ILE A 107 -12.41 13.42 4.26
C ILE A 107 -13.21 12.42 5.07
N GLN A 108 -14.30 12.84 5.72
CA GLN A 108 -15.16 11.96 6.48
C GLN A 108 -15.81 10.89 5.60
N ALA A 109 -16.33 11.28 4.44
CA ALA A 109 -16.93 10.32 3.48
C ALA A 109 -15.89 9.30 3.00
N LEU A 110 -14.68 9.73 2.70
CA LEU A 110 -13.59 8.85 2.28
C LEU A 110 -13.12 7.96 3.42
N SER A 111 -13.10 8.48 4.64
CA SER A 111 -12.74 7.68 5.83
C SER A 111 -13.77 6.59 6.09
N GLN A 112 -15.04 6.85 5.89
CA GLN A 112 -16.10 5.83 6.00
C GLN A 112 -15.93 4.75 4.92
N HIS A 113 -15.64 5.15 3.69
CA HIS A 113 -15.34 4.21 2.60
C HIS A 113 -14.10 3.37 2.95
N PHE A 114 -13.06 4.01 3.45
CA PHE A 114 -11.82 3.36 3.88
C PHE A 114 -12.09 2.34 5.00
N ASP A 115 -12.90 2.71 5.99
CA ASP A 115 -13.29 1.77 7.06
C ASP A 115 -13.98 0.53 6.50
N GLY A 116 -14.77 0.69 5.45
CA GLY A 116 -15.39 -0.43 4.74
C GLY A 116 -14.33 -1.34 4.10
N LEU A 117 -13.31 -0.75 3.50
CA LEU A 117 -12.19 -1.53 2.94
C LEU A 117 -11.43 -2.30 4.02
N ILE A 118 -11.18 -1.66 5.17
CA ILE A 118 -10.50 -2.30 6.29
C ILE A 118 -11.30 -3.48 6.81
N ARG A 119 -12.61 -3.32 6.98
CA ARG A 119 -13.49 -4.42 7.43
C ARG A 119 -13.53 -5.58 6.44
N ALA A 120 -13.43 -5.29 5.15
CA ALA A 120 -13.42 -6.30 4.10
C ALA A 120 -12.01 -6.83 3.80
N ALA A 121 -10.96 -6.24 4.38
CA ALA A 121 -9.59 -6.64 4.12
C ALA A 121 -9.34 -8.06 4.61
N GLU A 122 -8.73 -8.86 3.74
CA GLU A 122 -8.36 -10.24 4.06
C GLU A 122 -7.00 -10.29 4.75
N ILE A 123 -6.15 -9.29 4.53
CA ILE A 123 -4.79 -9.24 5.05
C ILE A 123 -4.58 -7.90 5.74
N GLY A 124 -4.37 -7.94 7.05
CA GLY A 124 -4.03 -6.77 7.85
C GLY A 124 -2.52 -6.50 7.86
N THR A 125 -2.13 -5.40 8.46
CA THR A 125 -0.73 -4.95 8.48
C THR A 125 0.21 -5.98 9.12
N ARG A 126 -0.23 -6.65 10.17
CA ARG A 126 0.58 -7.65 10.87
C ARG A 126 0.85 -8.88 10.02
N ASP A 127 -0.04 -9.21 9.09
CA ASP A 127 0.08 -10.38 8.23
C ASP A 127 0.83 -10.07 6.93
N LEU A 128 1.04 -8.80 6.64
CA LEU A 128 1.69 -8.37 5.39
C LEU A 128 3.11 -8.93 5.23
N PRO A 129 3.98 -8.94 6.25
CA PRO A 129 5.31 -9.53 6.10
C PRO A 129 5.29 -10.99 5.67
N ALA A 130 4.36 -11.80 6.19
CA ALA A 130 4.21 -13.19 5.80
C ALA A 130 3.79 -13.34 4.32
N ILE A 131 2.92 -12.47 3.84
CA ILE A 131 2.51 -12.46 2.44
C ILE A 131 3.68 -12.07 1.54
N ILE A 132 4.47 -11.09 1.94
CA ILE A 132 5.67 -10.68 1.19
C ILE A 132 6.68 -11.81 1.17
N ASP A 133 6.90 -12.50 2.29
CA ASP A 133 7.81 -13.66 2.35
C ASP A 133 7.37 -14.76 1.39
N ALA A 134 6.08 -15.04 1.34
CA ALA A 134 5.54 -16.05 0.40
C ALA A 134 5.79 -15.64 -1.06
N LEU A 135 5.63 -14.37 -1.38
CA LEU A 135 5.92 -13.87 -2.73
C LEU A 135 7.41 -13.92 -3.04
N LEU A 136 8.26 -13.63 -2.09
CA LEU A 136 9.72 -13.74 -2.25
C LEU A 136 10.15 -15.18 -2.49
N GLN A 137 9.56 -16.14 -1.76
CA GLN A 137 9.82 -17.57 -1.99
C GLN A 137 9.37 -18.01 -3.38
N GLU A 138 8.22 -17.51 -3.84
CA GLU A 138 7.74 -17.77 -5.18
C GLU A 138 8.73 -17.24 -6.23
N LEU A 139 9.28 -16.05 -6.02
CA LEU A 139 10.29 -15.47 -6.90
C LEU A 139 11.59 -16.29 -6.92
N ASP A 140 12.03 -16.78 -5.79
CA ASP A 140 13.23 -17.62 -5.72
C ASP A 140 13.05 -18.93 -6.48
N ALA A 141 11.83 -19.46 -6.54
CA ALA A 141 11.51 -20.71 -7.23
C ALA A 141 11.33 -20.53 -8.73
N THR A 142 11.17 -19.30 -9.23
CA THR A 142 10.97 -19.04 -10.66
C THR A 142 12.28 -18.79 -11.38
N ALA A 143 12.35 -19.18 -12.67
CA ALA A 143 13.46 -18.84 -13.53
C ALA A 143 13.42 -17.33 -13.86
N ASP A 144 14.58 -16.78 -14.17
CA ASP A 144 14.69 -15.39 -14.62
C ASP A 144 14.04 -15.15 -15.99
#